data_945e5ff46ab01a59a87241b3ba1db0c3
#
_entry.id   945e5ff46ab01a59a87241b3ba1db0c3
#
_cell.length_a   1.000
_cell.length_b   1.000
_cell.length_c   1.000
_cell.angle_alpha   90.00
_cell.angle_beta   90.00
_cell.angle_gamma   90.00
#
_symmetry.space_group_name_H-M   'P 1'
#
loop_
_entity.id
_entity.type
_entity.pdbx_description
1 polymer ?
#
loop_
_entity_poly.entity_id
_entity_poly.type
_entity_poly.pdbx_seq_one_letter_code
_entity_poly.pdbx_strand_id
1 'polypeptide(L)'
;MHFAYSRFLGYKEGPDGKPMIDEEQVDTVKFIFNEYLLGSSLADIAKSLTAKGIKTPSGKSGWNSSTVRTILSNEKYKGDAPLNKTYISDCISKKVKKNNGERPMYYVENNHPSIIDKDTFNRVQEELARRTSKRKVKQVGTKTEQGKYSSKYALTELLICGECGTPYRRCTWTASGERKIVWRCINRLDYGKKYCHHSPTIEESVLQNAIVTAIINNSQQSSDVLSILKEHIRIGIQADEVEDNSLELLIEIAKLDEKYNELFNKMTADTEDIESIENQLIEIIIKKHSLQAQVEEIKNERIKRENAQSRLEQIYLILDGLKNHPMTYNDTLVRQILDTVVVESKDKIKVIFTGGYEAEQELL
;
A
#
# COMPACT_ATOMS: atom_id res chain seq x y z
N MET A 1 -5.19 25.37 -12.66
CA MET A 1 -4.69 23.97 -12.75
C MET A 1 -5.22 23.36 -14.03
N HIS A 2 -4.38 22.76 -14.87
CA HIS A 2 -4.86 22.13 -16.11
C HIS A 2 -5.06 20.63 -15.87
N PHE A 3 -6.29 20.15 -15.97
CA PHE A 3 -6.60 18.71 -15.98
C PHE A 3 -6.60 18.22 -17.43
N ALA A 4 -5.84 17.19 -17.72
CA ALA A 4 -5.92 16.52 -19.01
C ALA A 4 -7.08 15.51 -18.98
N TYR A 5 -8.31 15.99 -19.01
CA TYR A 5 -9.53 15.16 -18.87
C TYR A 5 -9.56 13.97 -19.84
N SER A 6 -9.04 14.13 -21.04
CA SER A 6 -8.96 13.04 -22.02
C SER A 6 -8.10 11.85 -21.60
N ARG A 7 -7.34 11.98 -20.51
CA ARG A 7 -6.46 10.92 -19.96
C ARG A 7 -6.63 10.70 -18.46
N PHE A 8 -7.71 11.24 -17.90
CA PHE A 8 -7.98 11.19 -16.48
C PHE A 8 -9.29 10.46 -16.22
N LEU A 9 -9.21 9.17 -15.93
CA LEU A 9 -10.36 8.28 -15.70
C LEU A 9 -11.19 8.78 -14.52
N GLY A 10 -12.52 8.77 -14.67
CA GLY A 10 -13.46 9.11 -13.61
C GLY A 10 -13.77 10.60 -13.48
N TYR A 11 -13.11 11.47 -14.27
CA TYR A 11 -13.40 12.91 -14.26
C TYR A 11 -13.61 13.45 -15.67
N LYS A 12 -14.55 14.37 -15.79
CA LYS A 12 -14.82 15.17 -17.00
C LYS A 12 -14.80 16.66 -16.68
N GLU A 13 -14.70 17.49 -17.70
CA GLU A 13 -14.75 18.91 -17.56
C GLU A 13 -16.19 19.37 -17.28
N GLY A 14 -16.38 20.09 -16.18
CA GLY A 14 -17.65 20.70 -15.82
C GLY A 14 -17.92 22.00 -16.60
N PRO A 15 -19.15 22.56 -16.52
CA PRO A 15 -19.54 23.78 -17.23
C PRO A 15 -18.68 25.00 -16.88
N ASP A 16 -18.11 25.01 -15.67
CA ASP A 16 -17.25 26.09 -15.16
C ASP A 16 -15.74 25.78 -15.35
N GLY A 17 -15.40 24.77 -16.16
CA GLY A 17 -14.02 24.30 -16.39
C GLY A 17 -13.38 23.56 -15.22
N LYS A 18 -14.14 23.32 -14.13
CA LYS A 18 -13.67 22.55 -12.98
C LYS A 18 -13.89 21.05 -13.17
N PRO A 19 -13.09 20.20 -12.47
CA PRO A 19 -13.28 18.75 -12.51
C PRO A 19 -14.64 18.35 -11.93
N MET A 20 -15.40 17.57 -12.70
CA MET A 20 -16.66 16.97 -12.30
C MET A 20 -16.52 15.44 -12.43
N ILE A 21 -17.12 14.69 -11.51
CA ILE A 21 -17.12 13.23 -11.54
C ILE A 21 -17.88 12.74 -12.78
N ASP A 22 -17.29 11.78 -13.47
CA ASP A 22 -17.91 11.07 -14.59
C ASP A 22 -18.55 9.79 -14.08
N GLU A 23 -19.88 9.75 -13.97
CA GLU A 23 -20.66 8.65 -13.42
C GLU A 23 -20.45 7.32 -14.16
N GLU A 24 -20.15 7.38 -15.47
CA GLU A 24 -19.89 6.16 -16.26
C GLU A 24 -18.54 5.51 -15.92
N GLN A 25 -17.57 6.30 -15.45
CA GLN A 25 -16.21 5.84 -15.19
C GLN A 25 -15.87 5.69 -13.70
N VAL A 26 -16.68 6.28 -12.82
CA VAL A 26 -16.43 6.30 -11.37
C VAL A 26 -16.35 4.88 -10.79
N ASP A 27 -17.22 3.98 -11.23
CA ASP A 27 -17.24 2.60 -10.74
C ASP A 27 -15.99 1.82 -11.12
N THR A 28 -15.39 2.15 -12.27
CA THR A 28 -14.11 1.56 -12.67
C THR A 28 -12.99 1.98 -11.73
N VAL A 29 -12.96 3.24 -11.31
CA VAL A 29 -11.95 3.73 -10.35
C VAL A 29 -12.15 3.06 -9.00
N LYS A 30 -13.37 3.04 -8.47
CA LYS A 30 -13.70 2.36 -7.21
C LYS A 30 -13.34 0.88 -7.25
N PHE A 31 -13.65 0.20 -8.36
CA PHE A 31 -13.29 -1.21 -8.58
C PHE A 31 -11.77 -1.42 -8.47
N ILE A 32 -10.95 -0.57 -9.09
CA ILE A 32 -9.48 -0.69 -9.04
C ILE A 32 -8.96 -0.58 -7.58
N PHE A 33 -9.47 0.38 -6.81
CA PHE A 33 -9.07 0.59 -5.43
C PHE A 33 -9.52 -0.57 -4.53
N ASN A 34 -10.76 -1.02 -4.64
CA ASN A 34 -11.31 -2.12 -3.86
C ASN A 34 -10.60 -3.44 -4.15
N GLU A 35 -10.42 -3.81 -5.42
CA GLU A 35 -9.71 -5.03 -5.81
C GLU A 35 -8.28 -5.07 -5.26
N TYR A 36 -7.61 -3.92 -5.27
CA TYR A 36 -6.25 -3.84 -4.72
C TYR A 36 -6.22 -4.08 -3.21
N LEU A 37 -7.17 -3.52 -2.46
CA LEU A 37 -7.31 -3.76 -1.01
C LEU A 37 -7.72 -5.19 -0.70
N LEU A 38 -8.54 -5.83 -1.54
CA LEU A 38 -8.89 -7.24 -1.43
C LEU A 38 -7.71 -8.18 -1.70
N GLY A 39 -6.52 -7.68 -2.05
CA GLY A 39 -5.30 -8.47 -2.22
C GLY A 39 -4.97 -8.82 -3.67
N SER A 40 -5.78 -8.40 -4.65
CA SER A 40 -5.50 -8.62 -6.08
C SER A 40 -4.17 -7.97 -6.47
N SER A 41 -3.44 -8.63 -7.40
CA SER A 41 -2.23 -8.03 -7.95
C SER A 41 -2.56 -6.96 -8.99
N LEU A 42 -1.65 -6.00 -9.20
CA LEU A 42 -1.80 -5.00 -10.26
C LEU A 42 -2.01 -5.63 -11.65
N ALA A 43 -1.42 -6.82 -11.87
CA ALA A 43 -1.55 -7.55 -13.12
C ALA A 43 -2.92 -8.22 -13.27
N ASP A 44 -3.49 -8.73 -12.19
CA ASP A 44 -4.80 -9.38 -12.21
C ASP A 44 -5.91 -8.34 -12.36
N ILE A 45 -5.80 -7.19 -11.68
CA ILE A 45 -6.70 -6.05 -11.89
C ILE A 45 -6.66 -5.61 -13.36
N ALA A 46 -5.46 -5.45 -13.95
CA ALA A 46 -5.32 -5.08 -15.35
C ALA A 46 -5.96 -6.10 -16.31
N LYS A 47 -5.81 -7.40 -16.04
CA LYS A 47 -6.46 -8.45 -16.82
C LYS A 47 -7.99 -8.44 -16.68
N SER A 48 -8.49 -8.27 -15.46
CA SER A 48 -9.93 -8.20 -15.20
C SER A 48 -10.57 -7.05 -15.95
N LEU A 49 -9.94 -5.85 -15.92
CA LEU A 49 -10.40 -4.67 -16.67
C LEU A 49 -10.39 -4.90 -18.18
N THR A 50 -9.33 -5.56 -18.69
CA THR A 50 -9.23 -5.93 -20.11
C THR A 50 -10.29 -6.93 -20.51
N ALA A 51 -10.54 -7.96 -19.69
CA ALA A 51 -11.57 -8.96 -19.94
C ALA A 51 -12.99 -8.37 -19.91
N LYS A 52 -13.24 -7.38 -19.06
CA LYS A 52 -14.50 -6.61 -19.03
C LYS A 52 -14.67 -5.64 -20.21
N GLY A 53 -13.69 -5.53 -21.11
CA GLY A 53 -13.72 -4.63 -22.26
C GLY A 53 -13.64 -3.15 -21.91
N ILE A 54 -13.25 -2.80 -20.67
CA ILE A 54 -13.14 -1.41 -20.20
C ILE A 54 -11.92 -0.76 -20.85
N LYS A 55 -12.09 0.41 -21.45
CA LYS A 55 -11.01 1.16 -22.08
C LYS A 55 -10.13 1.84 -21.02
N THR A 56 -8.82 1.90 -21.29
CA THR A 56 -7.87 2.64 -20.47
C THR A 56 -8.13 4.17 -20.56
N PRO A 57 -7.57 5.00 -19.65
CA PRO A 57 -7.66 6.46 -19.75
C PRO A 57 -7.16 7.03 -21.08
N SER A 58 -6.32 6.31 -21.82
CA SER A 58 -5.83 6.68 -23.15
C SER A 58 -6.62 6.06 -24.31
N GLY A 59 -7.79 5.44 -24.02
CA GLY A 59 -8.68 4.85 -25.03
C GLY A 59 -8.26 3.46 -25.55
N LYS A 60 -7.17 2.87 -25.02
CA LYS A 60 -6.71 1.54 -25.42
C LYS A 60 -7.53 0.43 -24.76
N SER A 61 -7.69 -0.71 -25.42
CA SER A 61 -8.39 -1.89 -24.88
C SER A 61 -7.57 -2.68 -23.87
N GLY A 62 -6.24 -2.65 -23.95
CA GLY A 62 -5.34 -3.43 -23.11
C GLY A 62 -4.84 -2.63 -21.90
N TRP A 63 -5.19 -3.11 -20.70
CA TRP A 63 -4.65 -2.58 -19.45
C TRP A 63 -3.29 -3.19 -19.11
N ASN A 64 -2.48 -2.43 -18.38
CA ASN A 64 -1.22 -2.92 -17.84
C ASN A 64 -1.04 -2.52 -16.38
N SER A 65 -0.16 -3.22 -15.67
CA SER A 65 0.10 -3.00 -14.24
C SER A 65 0.59 -1.58 -13.92
N SER A 66 1.30 -0.92 -14.84
CA SER A 66 1.79 0.44 -14.62
C SER A 66 0.66 1.47 -14.67
N THR A 67 -0.34 1.29 -15.54
CA THR A 67 -1.52 2.15 -15.60
C THR A 67 -2.33 2.02 -14.31
N VAL A 68 -2.58 0.78 -13.86
CA VAL A 68 -3.27 0.52 -12.57
C VAL A 68 -2.52 1.18 -11.41
N ARG A 69 -1.19 1.00 -11.35
CA ARG A 69 -0.36 1.63 -10.31
C ARG A 69 -0.44 3.15 -10.33
N THR A 70 -0.44 3.76 -11.51
CA THR A 70 -0.55 5.22 -11.66
C THR A 70 -1.88 5.73 -11.12
N ILE A 71 -2.98 5.02 -11.39
CA ILE A 71 -4.29 5.35 -10.84
C ILE A 71 -4.29 5.26 -9.32
N LEU A 72 -3.84 4.14 -8.75
CA LEU A 72 -3.78 3.92 -7.30
C LEU A 72 -2.90 4.95 -6.55
N SER A 73 -1.89 5.52 -7.22
CA SER A 73 -0.95 6.47 -6.61
C SER A 73 -1.29 7.94 -6.88
N ASN A 74 -2.42 8.22 -7.53
CA ASN A 74 -2.75 9.58 -7.94
C ASN A 74 -3.65 10.27 -6.91
N GLU A 75 -3.10 11.22 -6.17
CA GLU A 75 -3.76 11.96 -5.08
C GLU A 75 -5.01 12.71 -5.52
N LYS A 76 -5.16 12.96 -6.82
CA LYS A 76 -6.36 13.61 -7.35
C LYS A 76 -7.64 12.81 -7.11
N TYR A 77 -7.53 11.47 -6.98
CA TYR A 77 -8.70 10.64 -6.70
C TYR A 77 -9.30 10.86 -5.31
N LYS A 78 -8.51 11.34 -4.34
CA LYS A 78 -9.02 11.75 -3.03
C LYS A 78 -9.41 13.23 -2.95
N GLY A 79 -9.42 13.94 -4.10
CA GLY A 79 -9.84 15.34 -4.19
C GLY A 79 -8.72 16.36 -4.03
N ASP A 80 -7.48 15.95 -3.86
CA ASP A 80 -6.34 16.83 -3.62
C ASP A 80 -5.59 17.18 -4.91
N ALA A 81 -4.92 18.32 -4.90
CA ALA A 81 -4.21 18.84 -6.05
C ALA A 81 -2.76 19.25 -5.71
N PRO A 82 -1.78 18.37 -5.91
CA PRO A 82 -0.39 18.76 -5.86
C PRO A 82 0.00 19.57 -7.09
N LEU A 83 0.47 20.80 -6.88
CA LEU A 83 0.88 21.74 -7.92
C LEU A 83 2.41 21.77 -8.06
N ASN A 84 2.90 22.11 -9.25
CA ASN A 84 4.32 22.19 -9.56
C ASN A 84 5.12 20.90 -9.36
N LYS A 85 4.50 19.71 -9.51
CA LYS A 85 5.23 18.41 -9.52
C LYS A 85 6.25 18.33 -10.64
N THR A 86 6.05 19.08 -11.72
CA THR A 86 6.94 19.13 -12.87
C THR A 86 7.11 20.59 -13.31
N TYR A 87 8.24 20.90 -13.91
CA TYR A 87 8.51 22.21 -14.48
C TYR A 87 9.25 22.10 -15.82
N ILE A 88 9.13 23.14 -16.62
CA ILE A 88 9.90 23.26 -17.85
C ILE A 88 11.28 23.79 -17.49
N SER A 89 12.33 22.99 -17.79
CA SER A 89 13.70 23.32 -17.39
C SER A 89 14.33 24.43 -18.23
N ASP A 90 13.91 24.53 -19.49
CA ASP A 90 14.48 25.45 -20.46
C ASP A 90 13.41 25.88 -21.47
N CYS A 91 13.35 27.16 -21.75
CA CYS A 91 12.37 27.75 -22.66
C CYS A 91 12.58 27.32 -24.12
N ILE A 92 13.80 26.95 -24.50
CA ILE A 92 14.15 26.55 -25.85
C ILE A 92 13.77 25.09 -26.09
N SER A 93 14.26 24.19 -25.22
CA SER A 93 14.03 22.74 -25.36
C SER A 93 12.65 22.30 -24.89
N LYS A 94 11.95 23.10 -24.11
CA LYS A 94 10.63 22.80 -23.48
C LYS A 94 10.58 21.46 -22.78
N LYS A 95 11.72 20.93 -22.33
CA LYS A 95 11.80 19.65 -21.61
C LYS A 95 11.17 19.76 -20.24
N VAL A 96 10.17 18.91 -20.00
CA VAL A 96 9.52 18.80 -18.69
C VAL A 96 10.41 17.93 -17.76
N LYS A 97 10.78 18.48 -16.61
CA LYS A 97 11.50 17.78 -15.55
C LYS A 97 10.62 17.62 -14.32
N LYS A 98 10.84 16.53 -13.57
CA LYS A 98 10.23 16.35 -12.27
C LYS A 98 10.84 17.37 -11.31
N ASN A 99 10.00 18.03 -10.53
CA ASN A 99 10.44 18.93 -9.46
C ASN A 99 10.83 18.07 -8.24
N ASN A 100 12.12 18.08 -7.89
CA ASN A 100 12.64 17.39 -6.71
C ASN A 100 13.02 18.38 -5.58
N GLY A 101 12.41 19.59 -5.60
CA GLY A 101 12.69 20.66 -4.65
C GLY A 101 13.34 21.89 -5.28
N GLU A 102 13.60 21.89 -6.61
CA GLU A 102 14.20 23.04 -7.30
C GLU A 102 13.24 24.23 -7.38
N ARG A 103 11.94 23.99 -7.31
CA ARG A 103 10.89 25.01 -7.28
C ARG A 103 9.89 24.74 -6.17
N PRO A 104 9.23 25.75 -5.58
CA PRO A 104 8.18 25.57 -4.60
C PRO A 104 7.07 24.65 -5.14
N MET A 105 6.72 23.63 -4.36
CA MET A 105 5.55 22.78 -4.62
C MET A 105 4.43 23.17 -3.66
N TYR A 106 3.21 23.17 -4.18
CA TYR A 106 2.04 23.50 -3.38
C TYR A 106 1.10 22.30 -3.35
N TYR A 107 0.52 22.04 -2.21
CA TYR A 107 -0.47 21.00 -2.01
C TYR A 107 -1.78 21.63 -1.60
N VAL A 108 -2.81 21.43 -2.41
CA VAL A 108 -4.15 21.98 -2.18
C VAL A 108 -5.08 20.82 -1.85
N GLU A 109 -5.53 20.77 -0.61
CA GLU A 109 -6.50 19.77 -0.17
C GLU A 109 -7.92 20.16 -0.60
N ASN A 110 -8.75 19.13 -0.84
CA ASN A 110 -10.17 19.29 -1.22
C ASN A 110 -10.37 20.25 -2.40
N ASN A 111 -9.50 20.22 -3.38
CA ASN A 111 -9.52 21.08 -4.56
C ASN A 111 -10.71 20.78 -5.49
N HIS A 112 -11.18 19.53 -5.50
CA HIS A 112 -12.28 19.07 -6.35
C HIS A 112 -13.00 17.87 -5.69
N PRO A 113 -14.21 17.49 -6.15
CA PRO A 113 -14.93 16.34 -5.62
C PRO A 113 -14.10 15.07 -5.68
N SER A 114 -14.00 14.32 -4.57
CA SER A 114 -13.26 13.07 -4.47
C SER A 114 -14.08 11.89 -5.00
N ILE A 115 -13.45 10.98 -5.74
CA ILE A 115 -14.05 9.67 -6.12
C ILE A 115 -13.80 8.64 -5.03
N ILE A 116 -12.64 8.71 -4.41
CA ILE A 116 -12.18 7.82 -3.34
C ILE A 116 -12.05 8.65 -2.07
N ASP A 117 -12.56 8.14 -0.97
CA ASP A 117 -12.38 8.78 0.33
C ASP A 117 -10.90 8.75 0.76
N LYS A 118 -10.53 9.67 1.65
CA LYS A 118 -9.14 9.84 2.09
C LYS A 118 -8.61 8.58 2.77
N ASP A 119 -9.46 7.88 3.53
CA ASP A 119 -9.08 6.69 4.29
C ASP A 119 -8.78 5.51 3.35
N THR A 120 -9.67 5.23 2.41
CA THR A 120 -9.43 4.21 1.37
C THR A 120 -8.17 4.52 0.57
N PHE A 121 -7.95 5.77 0.19
CA PHE A 121 -6.73 6.17 -0.52
C PHE A 121 -5.47 5.90 0.31
N ASN A 122 -5.46 6.30 1.59
CA ASN A 122 -4.33 6.11 2.49
C ASN A 122 -4.03 4.62 2.72
N ARG A 123 -5.06 3.80 2.94
CA ARG A 123 -4.94 2.33 3.02
C ARG A 123 -4.26 1.74 1.79
N VAL A 124 -4.62 2.21 0.61
CA VAL A 124 -3.99 1.77 -0.64
C VAL A 124 -2.51 2.18 -0.69
N GLN A 125 -2.16 3.40 -0.23
CA GLN A 125 -0.75 3.83 -0.18
C GLN A 125 0.07 2.98 0.80
N GLU A 126 -0.47 2.69 1.98
CA GLU A 126 0.16 1.79 2.97
C GLU A 126 0.39 0.39 2.38
N GLU A 127 -0.61 -0.16 1.70
CA GLU A 127 -0.49 -1.47 1.06
C GLU A 127 0.51 -1.46 -0.11
N LEU A 128 0.57 -0.38 -0.90
CA LEU A 128 1.59 -0.19 -1.93
C LEU A 128 3.00 -0.14 -1.32
N ALA A 129 3.17 0.56 -0.20
CA ALA A 129 4.43 0.65 0.53
C ALA A 129 4.81 -0.71 1.12
N ARG A 130 3.87 -1.41 1.77
CA ARG A 130 4.05 -2.75 2.35
C ARG A 130 4.52 -3.76 1.30
N ARG A 131 3.82 -3.85 0.17
CA ARG A 131 4.20 -4.75 -0.93
C ARG A 131 5.53 -4.36 -1.57
N THR A 132 5.91 -3.09 -1.54
CA THR A 132 7.19 -2.61 -2.06
C THR A 132 8.34 -2.87 -1.09
N SER A 133 8.13 -2.72 0.22
CA SER A 133 9.16 -2.95 1.24
C SER A 133 9.62 -4.40 1.28
N LYS A 134 8.71 -5.35 1.09
CA LYS A 134 9.01 -6.78 1.01
C LYS A 134 9.90 -7.16 -0.20
N ARG A 135 10.03 -6.27 -1.20
CA ARG A 135 10.85 -6.49 -2.42
C ARG A 135 12.29 -6.03 -2.30
N LYS A 136 12.71 -5.49 -1.16
CA LYS A 136 14.08 -5.02 -0.99
C LYS A 136 15.05 -6.20 -0.87
N VAL A 137 15.41 -6.74 -2.01
CA VAL A 137 16.56 -7.63 -2.13
C VAL A 137 17.81 -6.76 -2.12
N LYS A 138 18.56 -6.75 -1.02
CA LYS A 138 19.90 -6.18 -0.98
C LYS A 138 20.84 -7.12 -1.75
N GLN A 139 20.91 -6.98 -3.05
CA GLN A 139 21.87 -7.72 -3.88
C GLN A 139 22.76 -6.72 -4.59
N VAL A 140 24.01 -6.71 -4.21
CA VAL A 140 25.04 -5.94 -4.89
C VAL A 140 25.42 -6.70 -6.15
N GLY A 141 25.11 -6.16 -7.33
CA GLY A 141 25.64 -6.62 -8.62
C GLY A 141 25.02 -7.90 -9.20
N THR A 142 23.74 -8.17 -8.95
CA THR A 142 23.06 -9.33 -9.57
C THR A 142 22.59 -9.07 -10.98
N LYS A 143 22.78 -10.03 -11.87
CA LYS A 143 22.21 -10.03 -13.24
C LYS A 143 20.68 -9.99 -13.23
N THR A 144 20.05 -10.34 -12.09
CA THR A 144 18.62 -10.39 -11.87
C THR A 144 18.02 -9.07 -11.38
N GLU A 145 18.80 -8.02 -11.13
CA GLU A 145 18.25 -6.67 -10.87
C GLU A 145 17.34 -6.19 -12.00
N GLN A 146 17.57 -6.65 -13.21
CA GLN A 146 16.67 -6.45 -14.34
C GLN A 146 15.52 -7.48 -14.40
N GLY A 147 15.56 -8.50 -13.57
CA GLY A 147 14.56 -9.54 -13.45
C GLY A 147 13.35 -8.97 -12.74
N LYS A 148 12.49 -8.39 -13.52
CA LYS A 148 11.19 -7.86 -13.17
C LYS A 148 10.47 -8.79 -12.21
N TYR A 149 10.52 -8.49 -10.91
CA TYR A 149 9.65 -9.11 -9.94
C TYR A 149 8.22 -8.76 -10.33
N SER A 150 7.57 -9.70 -10.94
CA SER A 150 6.15 -9.59 -11.22
C SER A 150 5.41 -9.80 -9.91
N SER A 151 4.66 -8.82 -9.44
CA SER A 151 3.70 -8.99 -8.34
C SER A 151 2.54 -9.91 -8.69
N LYS A 152 2.65 -10.66 -9.79
CA LYS A 152 1.63 -11.58 -10.26
C LYS A 152 1.38 -12.72 -9.27
N TYR A 153 2.44 -13.27 -8.71
CA TYR A 153 2.36 -14.42 -7.79
C TYR A 153 2.66 -13.98 -6.36
N ALA A 154 1.83 -14.37 -5.40
CA ALA A 154 2.02 -14.05 -3.98
C ALA A 154 3.39 -14.53 -3.48
N LEU A 155 3.79 -15.73 -3.83
CA LEU A 155 5.04 -16.34 -3.39
C LEU A 155 6.30 -15.60 -3.88
N THR A 156 6.22 -14.81 -4.96
CA THR A 156 7.34 -13.94 -5.37
C THR A 156 7.67 -12.89 -4.31
N GLU A 157 6.70 -12.50 -3.51
CA GLU A 157 6.83 -11.49 -2.46
C GLU A 157 7.09 -12.11 -1.09
N LEU A 158 6.58 -13.32 -0.87
CA LEU A 158 6.49 -13.94 0.46
C LEU A 158 7.52 -15.05 0.69
N LEU A 159 8.02 -15.72 -0.38
CA LEU A 159 8.87 -16.90 -0.23
C LEU A 159 10.34 -16.52 -0.11
N ILE A 160 10.95 -16.86 1.03
CA ILE A 160 12.33 -16.50 1.40
C ILE A 160 13.15 -17.75 1.71
N CYS A 161 14.42 -17.72 1.36
CA CYS A 161 15.39 -18.77 1.69
C CYS A 161 15.83 -18.68 3.16
N GLY A 162 15.64 -19.73 3.92
CA GLY A 162 16.09 -19.79 5.32
C GLY A 162 17.60 -19.75 5.51
N GLU A 163 18.38 -20.18 4.50
CA GLU A 163 19.84 -20.14 4.55
C GLU A 163 20.42 -18.76 4.30
N CYS A 164 19.97 -18.06 3.25
CA CYS A 164 20.61 -16.81 2.80
C CYS A 164 19.70 -15.59 2.83
N GLY A 165 18.45 -15.73 3.27
CA GLY A 165 17.48 -14.62 3.37
C GLY A 165 17.00 -14.04 2.04
N THR A 166 17.41 -14.63 0.90
CA THR A 166 17.07 -14.13 -0.42
C THR A 166 15.73 -14.69 -0.87
N PRO A 167 14.90 -13.92 -1.59
CA PRO A 167 13.67 -14.44 -2.17
C PRO A 167 13.89 -15.59 -3.13
N TYR A 168 12.85 -16.40 -3.27
CA TYR A 168 12.75 -17.41 -4.31
C TYR A 168 12.16 -16.81 -5.58
N ARG A 169 12.58 -17.37 -6.74
CA ARG A 169 12.07 -17.00 -8.06
C ARG A 169 11.36 -18.19 -8.69
N ARG A 170 10.21 -17.92 -9.29
CA ARG A 170 9.45 -18.86 -10.10
C ARG A 170 10.16 -19.09 -11.42
N CYS A 171 10.50 -20.34 -11.73
CA CYS A 171 11.19 -20.76 -12.93
C CYS A 171 10.43 -21.89 -13.63
N THR A 172 10.54 -21.96 -14.94
CA THR A 172 10.14 -23.14 -15.70
C THR A 172 11.34 -24.04 -15.85
N TRP A 173 11.22 -25.28 -15.41
CA TRP A 173 12.26 -26.29 -15.57
C TRP A 173 11.77 -27.35 -16.55
N THR A 174 12.60 -27.68 -17.52
CA THR A 174 12.33 -28.76 -18.48
C THR A 174 13.29 -29.90 -18.15
N ALA A 175 12.76 -31.02 -17.67
CA ALA A 175 13.51 -32.25 -17.42
C ALA A 175 12.79 -33.40 -18.16
N SER A 176 13.54 -34.19 -18.90
CA SER A 176 13.01 -35.36 -19.63
C SER A 176 11.81 -35.06 -20.56
N GLY A 177 11.76 -33.85 -21.15
CA GLY A 177 10.66 -33.43 -22.03
C GLY A 177 9.43 -32.86 -21.31
N GLU A 178 9.32 -33.01 -19.99
CA GLU A 178 8.24 -32.42 -19.20
C GLU A 178 8.59 -31.03 -18.69
N ARG A 179 7.65 -30.11 -18.81
CA ARG A 179 7.75 -28.74 -18.26
C ARG A 179 7.17 -28.71 -16.86
N LYS A 180 8.03 -28.47 -15.86
CA LYS A 180 7.61 -28.26 -14.47
C LYS A 180 7.87 -26.82 -14.04
N ILE A 181 6.98 -26.31 -13.20
CA ILE A 181 7.14 -25.01 -12.60
C ILE A 181 7.75 -25.21 -11.21
N VAL A 182 8.87 -24.55 -10.98
CA VAL A 182 9.63 -24.68 -9.74
C VAL A 182 10.01 -23.34 -9.15
N TRP A 183 10.22 -23.31 -7.87
CA TRP A 183 10.73 -22.16 -7.12
C TRP A 183 12.18 -22.42 -6.72
N ARG A 184 13.04 -21.44 -6.95
CA ARG A 184 14.49 -21.52 -6.67
C ARG A 184 14.98 -20.24 -6.02
N CYS A 185 15.87 -20.37 -5.04
CA CYS A 185 16.56 -19.24 -4.43
C CYS A 185 17.33 -18.43 -5.48
N ILE A 186 17.18 -17.11 -5.45
CA ILE A 186 17.81 -16.20 -6.44
C ILE A 186 19.33 -16.28 -6.36
N ASN A 187 19.92 -16.25 -5.16
CA ASN A 187 21.37 -16.41 -4.99
C ASN A 187 21.88 -17.72 -5.60
N ARG A 188 21.10 -18.80 -5.41
CA ARG A 188 21.46 -20.10 -6.00
C ARG A 188 21.35 -20.08 -7.54
N LEU A 189 20.37 -19.36 -8.09
CA LEU A 189 20.21 -19.22 -9.53
C LEU A 189 21.34 -18.43 -10.17
N ASP A 190 21.73 -17.30 -9.56
CA ASP A 190 22.66 -16.35 -10.14
C ASP A 190 24.12 -16.74 -9.94
N TYR A 191 24.44 -17.33 -8.78
CA TYR A 191 25.82 -17.59 -8.34
C TYR A 191 26.12 -19.06 -8.03
N GLY A 192 25.18 -19.96 -8.26
CA GLY A 192 25.34 -21.38 -7.91
C GLY A 192 25.48 -21.57 -6.40
N LYS A 193 26.45 -22.38 -5.98
CA LYS A 193 26.71 -22.69 -4.56
C LYS A 193 27.53 -21.63 -3.85
N LYS A 194 27.88 -20.50 -4.48
CA LYS A 194 28.82 -19.53 -3.89
C LYS A 194 28.26 -18.83 -2.63
N TYR A 195 26.98 -18.51 -2.61
CA TYR A 195 26.34 -17.75 -1.53
C TYR A 195 25.17 -18.49 -0.88
N CYS A 196 24.75 -19.62 -1.42
CA CYS A 196 23.68 -20.44 -0.88
C CYS A 196 23.95 -21.92 -1.24
N HIS A 197 24.20 -22.75 -0.23
CA HIS A 197 24.71 -24.10 -0.42
C HIS A 197 23.61 -25.16 -0.45
N HIS A 198 22.59 -25.01 0.39
CA HIS A 198 21.60 -26.04 0.66
C HIS A 198 20.17 -25.71 0.25
N SER A 199 19.91 -24.49 -0.30
CA SER A 199 18.56 -24.13 -0.70
C SER A 199 18.00 -25.11 -1.75
N PRO A 200 16.83 -25.71 -1.46
CA PRO A 200 16.22 -26.66 -2.37
C PRO A 200 15.56 -25.96 -3.58
N THR A 201 15.35 -26.75 -4.62
CA THR A 201 14.40 -26.42 -5.69
C THR A 201 13.08 -27.09 -5.34
N ILE A 202 12.00 -26.35 -5.28
CA ILE A 202 10.69 -26.85 -4.84
C ILE A 202 9.70 -26.74 -6.01
N GLU A 203 8.96 -27.80 -6.26
CA GLU A 203 7.89 -27.80 -7.26
C GLU A 203 6.72 -26.93 -6.75
N GLU A 204 6.11 -26.16 -7.64
CA GLU A 204 5.08 -25.19 -7.28
C GLU A 204 3.84 -25.86 -6.64
N SER A 205 3.42 -27.01 -7.19
CA SER A 205 2.27 -27.77 -6.67
C SER A 205 2.51 -28.25 -5.23
N VAL A 206 3.70 -28.78 -4.94
CA VAL A 206 4.08 -29.25 -3.60
C VAL A 206 4.08 -28.08 -2.61
N LEU A 207 4.66 -26.95 -3.00
CA LEU A 207 4.74 -25.76 -2.16
C LEU A 207 3.34 -25.19 -1.88
N GLN A 208 2.51 -25.09 -2.92
CA GLN A 208 1.15 -24.58 -2.78
C GLN A 208 0.29 -25.47 -1.90
N ASN A 209 0.40 -26.79 -2.05
CA ASN A 209 -0.31 -27.74 -1.18
C ASN A 209 0.15 -27.66 0.27
N ALA A 210 1.45 -27.56 0.52
CA ALA A 210 1.97 -27.41 1.87
C ALA A 210 1.48 -26.13 2.54
N ILE A 211 1.44 -25.00 1.82
CA ILE A 211 0.90 -23.74 2.34
C ILE A 211 -0.59 -23.87 2.66
N VAL A 212 -1.37 -24.46 1.75
CA VAL A 212 -2.79 -24.70 1.98
C VAL A 212 -2.99 -25.61 3.21
N THR A 213 -2.21 -26.67 3.33
CA THR A 213 -2.26 -27.58 4.48
C THR A 213 -1.90 -26.84 5.78
N ALA A 214 -0.87 -25.99 5.77
CA ALA A 214 -0.53 -25.16 6.94
C ALA A 214 -1.69 -24.24 7.35
N ILE A 215 -2.36 -23.61 6.38
CA ILE A 215 -3.53 -22.75 6.65
C ILE A 215 -4.69 -23.57 7.21
N ILE A 216 -5.00 -24.74 6.61
CA ILE A 216 -6.10 -25.61 7.03
C ILE A 216 -5.83 -26.20 8.43
N ASN A 217 -4.63 -26.74 8.67
CA ASN A 217 -4.29 -27.35 9.96
C ASN A 217 -4.43 -26.32 11.08
N ASN A 218 -4.03 -25.08 10.85
CA ASN A 218 -4.18 -24.00 11.82
C ASN A 218 -5.61 -23.45 11.92
N SER A 219 -6.48 -23.71 10.92
CA SER A 219 -7.89 -23.32 10.98
C SER A 219 -8.80 -24.42 11.54
N GLN A 220 -8.40 -25.70 11.45
CA GLN A 220 -9.25 -26.85 11.81
C GLN A 220 -8.88 -27.52 13.14
N GLN A 221 -7.69 -27.28 13.69
CA GLN A 221 -7.20 -27.95 14.90
C GLN A 221 -7.81 -27.43 16.21
N SER A 222 -9.09 -27.26 16.28
CA SER A 222 -9.91 -26.77 17.38
C SER A 222 -10.29 -25.29 17.29
N SER A 223 -11.47 -24.98 17.82
CA SER A 223 -11.93 -23.58 18.00
C SER A 223 -10.88 -22.71 18.72
N ASP A 224 -10.05 -23.33 19.52
CA ASP A 224 -9.01 -22.66 20.32
C ASP A 224 -7.83 -22.19 19.45
N VAL A 225 -7.37 -22.98 18.48
CA VAL A 225 -6.24 -22.58 17.59
C VAL A 225 -6.67 -21.46 16.65
N LEU A 226 -7.90 -21.50 16.13
CA LEU A 226 -8.43 -20.42 15.33
C LEU A 226 -8.59 -19.13 16.16
N SER A 227 -9.01 -19.26 17.42
CA SER A 227 -9.09 -18.12 18.35
C SER A 227 -7.71 -17.58 18.70
N ILE A 228 -6.73 -18.46 18.92
CA ILE A 228 -5.33 -18.08 19.15
C ILE A 228 -4.74 -17.37 17.91
N LEU A 229 -4.98 -17.92 16.70
CA LEU A 229 -4.53 -17.30 15.46
C LEU A 229 -5.18 -15.91 15.27
N LYS A 230 -6.48 -15.80 15.50
CA LYS A 230 -7.20 -14.52 15.47
C LYS A 230 -6.64 -13.53 16.48
N GLU A 231 -6.33 -14.00 17.70
CA GLU A 231 -5.75 -13.17 18.76
C GLU A 231 -4.33 -12.71 18.43
N HIS A 232 -3.48 -13.58 17.90
CA HIS A 232 -2.13 -13.19 17.45
C HIS A 232 -2.18 -12.19 16.29
N ILE A 233 -3.07 -12.39 15.32
CA ILE A 233 -3.29 -11.44 14.23
C ILE A 233 -3.78 -10.09 14.82
N ARG A 234 -4.68 -10.12 15.81
CA ARG A 234 -5.18 -8.95 16.50
C ARG A 234 -4.05 -8.19 17.19
N ILE A 235 -3.22 -8.87 17.97
CA ILE A 235 -2.09 -8.27 18.69
C ILE A 235 -1.07 -7.68 17.70
N GLY A 236 -0.76 -8.38 16.60
CA GLY A 236 0.20 -7.89 15.61
C GLY A 236 -0.28 -6.74 14.73
N ILE A 237 -1.60 -6.52 14.68
CA ILE A 237 -2.20 -5.42 13.90
C ILE A 237 -2.58 -4.24 14.81
N GLN A 238 -2.90 -4.48 16.09
CA GLN A 238 -3.20 -3.40 17.02
C GLN A 238 -1.96 -2.54 17.26
N ALA A 239 -2.03 -1.28 16.87
CA ALA A 239 -1.10 -0.26 17.33
C ALA A 239 -1.37 0.06 18.81
N ASP A 240 -0.33 0.47 19.53
CA ASP A 240 -0.42 0.88 20.92
C ASP A 240 -1.58 1.88 21.16
N GLU A 241 -2.26 1.75 22.29
CA GLU A 241 -3.30 2.69 22.67
C GLU A 241 -2.66 4.06 22.92
N VAL A 242 -2.87 5.00 22.01
CA VAL A 242 -2.55 6.41 22.21
C VAL A 242 -3.81 7.10 22.72
N GLU A 243 -3.70 7.82 23.81
CA GLU A 243 -4.81 8.65 24.34
C GLU A 243 -5.24 9.67 23.28
N ASP A 244 -6.52 9.68 22.95
CA ASP A 244 -7.09 10.65 22.01
C ASP A 244 -7.38 11.98 22.74
N ASN A 245 -6.37 12.82 22.83
CA ASN A 245 -6.48 14.18 23.37
C ASN A 245 -6.72 15.23 22.28
N SER A 246 -7.13 14.83 21.09
CA SER A 246 -7.33 15.73 19.95
C SER A 246 -8.34 16.84 20.22
N LEU A 247 -9.37 16.56 21.03
CA LEU A 247 -10.38 17.55 21.42
C LEU A 247 -9.77 18.66 22.30
N GLU A 248 -8.91 18.29 23.25
CA GLU A 248 -8.23 19.26 24.12
C GLU A 248 -7.31 20.17 23.33
N LEU A 249 -6.55 19.59 22.40
CA LEU A 249 -5.68 20.35 21.50
C LEU A 249 -6.46 21.30 20.59
N LEU A 250 -7.64 20.89 20.09
CA LEU A 250 -8.51 21.76 19.28
C LEU A 250 -9.07 22.93 20.10
N ILE A 251 -9.43 22.70 21.37
CA ILE A 251 -9.86 23.76 22.29
C ILE A 251 -8.72 24.75 22.54
N GLU A 252 -7.49 24.26 22.71
CA GLU A 252 -6.33 25.13 22.91
C GLU A 252 -6.04 25.97 21.66
N ILE A 253 -6.14 25.37 20.46
CA ILE A 253 -6.02 26.08 19.18
C ILE A 253 -7.09 27.19 19.09
N ALA A 254 -8.33 26.92 19.43
CA ALA A 254 -9.41 27.91 19.40
C ALA A 254 -9.12 29.10 20.35
N LYS A 255 -8.63 28.82 21.55
CA LYS A 255 -8.22 29.88 22.50
C LYS A 255 -7.06 30.73 21.96
N LEU A 256 -6.12 30.11 21.25
CA LEU A 256 -5.03 30.85 20.60
C LEU A 256 -5.53 31.70 19.45
N ASP A 257 -6.56 31.26 18.71
CA ASP A 257 -7.20 32.05 17.65
C ASP A 257 -7.93 33.28 18.21
N GLU A 258 -8.64 33.13 19.32
CA GLU A 258 -9.25 34.27 20.01
C GLU A 258 -8.20 35.28 20.46
N LYS A 259 -7.13 34.83 21.10
CA LYS A 259 -6.03 35.68 21.55
C LYS A 259 -5.30 36.37 20.39
N TYR A 260 -5.11 35.65 19.29
CA TYR A 260 -4.54 36.21 18.06
C TYR A 260 -5.39 37.36 17.53
N ASN A 261 -6.71 37.18 17.44
CA ASN A 261 -7.64 38.19 16.97
C ASN A 261 -7.71 39.42 17.90
N GLU A 262 -7.63 39.21 19.22
CA GLU A 262 -7.56 40.31 20.17
C GLU A 262 -6.29 41.15 19.99
N LEU A 263 -5.12 40.50 19.87
CA LEU A 263 -3.85 41.20 19.66
C LEU A 263 -3.78 41.89 18.31
N PHE A 264 -4.30 41.26 17.28
CA PHE A 264 -4.37 41.84 15.92
C PHE A 264 -5.25 43.09 15.90
N ASN A 265 -6.40 43.06 16.61
CA ASN A 265 -7.28 44.24 16.73
C ASN A 265 -6.61 45.37 17.55
N LYS A 266 -5.83 45.05 18.60
CA LYS A 266 -5.05 46.04 19.35
C LYS A 266 -3.95 46.68 18.49
N MET A 267 -3.25 45.89 17.69
CA MET A 267 -2.21 46.37 16.79
C MET A 267 -2.76 47.35 15.73
N THR A 268 -4.03 47.19 15.32
CA THR A 268 -4.70 48.10 14.36
C THR A 268 -5.27 49.34 15.01
N ALA A 269 -5.47 49.35 16.33
CA ALA A 269 -6.09 50.47 17.06
C ALA A 269 -5.09 51.37 17.78
N ASP A 270 -3.90 50.89 18.12
CA ASP A 270 -2.89 51.65 18.91
C ASP A 270 -1.48 51.44 18.33
N THR A 271 -0.70 52.53 18.19
CA THR A 271 0.57 52.50 17.45
C THR A 271 1.79 52.51 18.38
N GLU A 272 1.62 52.48 19.71
CA GLU A 272 2.77 52.72 20.61
C GLU A 272 3.61 51.47 20.98
N ASP A 273 3.17 50.24 20.66
CA ASP A 273 3.91 49.00 21.06
C ASP A 273 3.88 47.88 20.02
N ILE A 274 4.04 48.23 18.75
CA ILE A 274 3.87 47.32 17.60
C ILE A 274 4.84 46.14 17.67
N GLU A 275 6.10 46.35 18.00
CA GLU A 275 7.15 45.31 18.02
C GLU A 275 6.89 44.24 19.10
N SER A 276 6.35 44.62 20.24
CA SER A 276 5.95 43.66 21.29
C SER A 276 4.76 42.83 20.88
N ILE A 277 3.76 43.43 20.23
CA ILE A 277 2.57 42.73 19.73
C ILE A 277 2.95 41.79 18.58
N GLU A 278 3.83 42.21 17.66
CA GLU A 278 4.30 41.33 16.57
C GLU A 278 5.01 40.08 17.10
N ASN A 279 5.87 40.21 18.09
CA ASN A 279 6.55 39.08 18.73
C ASN A 279 5.54 38.11 19.37
N GLN A 280 4.52 38.63 20.06
CA GLN A 280 3.46 37.78 20.64
C GLN A 280 2.63 37.08 19.57
N LEU A 281 2.32 37.73 18.46
CA LEU A 281 1.63 37.12 17.32
C LEU A 281 2.44 36.00 16.70
N ILE A 282 3.76 36.18 16.54
CA ILE A 282 4.68 35.14 16.03
C ILE A 282 4.70 33.92 16.97
N GLU A 283 4.79 34.13 18.29
CA GLU A 283 4.77 33.05 19.27
C GLU A 283 3.44 32.24 19.20
N ILE A 284 2.31 32.95 19.08
CA ILE A 284 1.00 32.30 18.92
C ILE A 284 0.94 31.46 17.65
N ILE A 285 1.45 31.99 16.52
CA ILE A 285 1.48 31.27 15.25
C ILE A 285 2.33 30.00 15.36
N ILE A 286 3.51 30.09 15.94
CA ILE A 286 4.42 28.94 16.12
C ILE A 286 3.74 27.88 17.00
N LYS A 287 3.16 28.30 18.14
CA LYS A 287 2.46 27.38 19.05
C LYS A 287 1.26 26.72 18.37
N LYS A 288 0.47 27.49 17.63
CA LYS A 288 -0.66 26.97 16.87
C LYS A 288 -0.24 25.94 15.82
N HIS A 289 0.83 26.20 15.06
CA HIS A 289 1.38 25.25 14.10
C HIS A 289 1.84 23.94 14.77
N SER A 290 2.48 24.02 15.93
CA SER A 290 2.88 22.85 16.70
C SER A 290 1.68 22.00 17.15
N LEU A 291 0.63 22.64 17.67
CA LEU A 291 -0.60 21.96 18.09
C LEU A 291 -1.36 21.35 16.90
N GLN A 292 -1.43 22.05 15.78
CA GLN A 292 -2.03 21.53 14.54
C GLN A 292 -1.28 20.29 14.02
N ALA A 293 0.05 20.27 14.10
CA ALA A 293 0.85 19.09 13.73
C ALA A 293 0.53 17.90 14.65
N GLN A 294 0.38 18.12 15.96
CA GLN A 294 0.00 17.06 16.91
C GLN A 294 -1.41 16.51 16.61
N VAL A 295 -2.39 17.37 16.34
CA VAL A 295 -3.74 16.94 15.96
C VAL A 295 -3.72 16.10 14.67
N GLU A 296 -2.91 16.49 13.70
CA GLU A 296 -2.78 15.75 12.45
C GLU A 296 -2.09 14.38 12.65
N GLU A 297 -1.11 14.31 13.54
CA GLU A 297 -0.45 13.05 13.92
C GLU A 297 -1.46 12.09 14.59
N ILE A 298 -2.24 12.57 15.58
CA ILE A 298 -3.28 11.77 16.25
C ILE A 298 -4.32 11.27 15.22
N LYS A 299 -4.77 12.13 14.32
CA LYS A 299 -5.69 11.72 13.23
C LYS A 299 -5.11 10.62 12.36
N ASN A 300 -3.85 10.76 11.96
CA ASN A 300 -3.19 9.77 11.12
C ASN A 300 -3.04 8.42 11.84
N GLU A 301 -2.76 8.44 13.13
CA GLU A 301 -2.70 7.22 13.94
C GLU A 301 -4.09 6.58 14.12
N ARG A 302 -5.12 7.38 14.32
CA ARG A 302 -6.50 6.88 14.35
C ARG A 302 -6.89 6.20 13.04
N ILE A 303 -6.59 6.82 11.91
CA ILE A 303 -6.83 6.24 10.58
C ILE A 303 -6.09 4.90 10.43
N LYS A 304 -4.83 4.83 10.87
CA LYS A 304 -4.06 3.57 10.86
C LYS A 304 -4.75 2.47 11.66
N ARG A 305 -5.29 2.79 12.83
CA ARG A 305 -6.01 1.84 13.69
C ARG A 305 -7.33 1.37 13.06
N GLU A 306 -8.14 2.29 12.55
CA GLU A 306 -9.39 1.96 11.85
C GLU A 306 -9.11 1.05 10.63
N ASN A 307 -8.05 1.33 9.90
CA ASN A 307 -7.58 0.50 8.80
C ASN A 307 -7.11 -0.89 9.25
N ALA A 308 -6.38 -0.96 10.35
CA ALA A 308 -5.95 -2.21 10.96
C ALA A 308 -7.15 -3.05 11.40
N GLN A 309 -8.13 -2.43 12.05
CA GLN A 309 -9.37 -3.07 12.47
C GLN A 309 -10.16 -3.64 11.28
N SER A 310 -10.37 -2.83 10.25
CA SER A 310 -11.06 -3.27 9.03
C SER A 310 -10.33 -4.43 8.32
N ARG A 311 -9.01 -4.42 8.32
CA ARG A 311 -8.21 -5.52 7.78
C ARG A 311 -8.37 -6.80 8.61
N LEU A 312 -8.40 -6.68 9.92
CA LEU A 312 -8.66 -7.77 10.86
C LEU A 312 -10.00 -8.45 10.57
N GLU A 313 -11.06 -7.66 10.44
CA GLU A 313 -12.41 -8.16 10.13
C GLU A 313 -12.45 -8.92 8.81
N GLN A 314 -11.79 -8.40 7.77
CA GLN A 314 -11.68 -9.08 6.48
C GLN A 314 -10.96 -10.44 6.59
N ILE A 315 -9.85 -10.48 7.34
CA ILE A 315 -9.11 -11.73 7.60
C ILE A 315 -9.99 -12.73 8.35
N TYR A 316 -10.74 -12.26 9.35
CA TYR A 316 -11.64 -13.12 10.12
C TYR A 316 -12.76 -13.71 9.27
N LEU A 317 -13.38 -12.92 8.41
CA LEU A 317 -14.39 -13.41 7.46
C LEU A 317 -13.83 -14.48 6.52
N ILE A 318 -12.61 -14.31 6.06
CA ILE A 318 -11.94 -15.30 5.21
C ILE A 318 -11.68 -16.59 5.99
N LEU A 319 -11.12 -16.52 7.19
CA LEU A 319 -10.81 -17.67 8.03
C LEU A 319 -12.08 -18.44 8.43
N ASP A 320 -13.17 -17.75 8.72
CA ASP A 320 -14.44 -18.39 9.04
C ASP A 320 -15.09 -19.06 7.81
N GLY A 321 -14.90 -18.46 6.61
CA GLY A 321 -15.35 -19.06 5.36
C GLY A 321 -14.62 -20.37 4.99
N LEU A 322 -13.39 -20.57 5.45
CA LEU A 322 -12.59 -21.77 5.19
C LEU A 322 -13.10 -23.03 5.90
N LYS A 323 -13.94 -22.88 6.94
CA LYS A 323 -14.50 -24.03 7.68
C LYS A 323 -15.36 -24.96 6.84
N ASN A 324 -15.90 -24.50 5.73
CA ASN A 324 -16.97 -25.18 5.00
C ASN A 324 -16.61 -25.66 3.57
N HIS A 325 -15.40 -25.36 3.05
CA HIS A 325 -15.02 -25.73 1.68
C HIS A 325 -13.57 -26.24 1.59
N PRO A 326 -13.29 -27.23 0.69
CA PRO A 326 -11.91 -27.62 0.42
C PRO A 326 -11.16 -26.41 -0.18
N MET A 327 -10.15 -25.97 0.54
CA MET A 327 -9.37 -24.81 0.14
C MET A 327 -8.44 -25.15 -1.02
N THR A 328 -8.56 -24.44 -2.12
CA THR A 328 -7.55 -24.42 -3.18
C THR A 328 -6.61 -23.23 -3.01
N TYR A 329 -5.35 -23.38 -3.42
CA TYR A 329 -4.38 -22.29 -3.36
C TYR A 329 -4.87 -21.06 -4.13
N ASN A 330 -4.86 -19.91 -3.46
CA ASN A 330 -5.25 -18.63 -4.03
C ASN A 330 -4.25 -17.54 -3.63
N ASP A 331 -3.62 -16.91 -4.61
CA ASP A 331 -2.63 -15.84 -4.39
C ASP A 331 -3.17 -14.64 -3.60
N THR A 332 -4.45 -14.28 -3.81
CA THR A 332 -5.10 -13.16 -3.11
C THR A 332 -5.22 -13.45 -1.62
N LEU A 333 -5.73 -14.63 -1.28
CA LEU A 333 -5.90 -15.09 0.09
C LEU A 333 -4.56 -15.25 0.80
N VAL A 334 -3.58 -15.84 0.14
CA VAL A 334 -2.22 -16.02 0.68
C VAL A 334 -1.58 -14.68 1.01
N ARG A 335 -1.75 -13.64 0.18
CA ARG A 335 -1.26 -12.28 0.49
C ARG A 335 -1.92 -11.64 1.69
N GLN A 336 -3.17 -11.96 1.96
CA GLN A 336 -3.91 -11.39 3.09
C GLN A 336 -3.53 -12.05 4.42
N ILE A 337 -3.39 -13.38 4.41
CA ILE A 337 -3.19 -14.19 5.62
C ILE A 337 -1.72 -14.31 5.99
N LEU A 338 -0.83 -14.41 5.01
CA LEU A 338 0.59 -14.69 5.27
C LEU A 338 1.46 -13.44 5.20
N ASP A 339 2.41 -13.37 6.11
CA ASP A 339 3.48 -12.38 6.08
C ASP A 339 4.70 -12.89 5.32
N THR A 340 5.16 -14.09 5.62
CA THR A 340 6.36 -14.67 5.01
C THR A 340 6.28 -16.18 5.03
N VAL A 341 6.87 -16.83 4.03
CA VAL A 341 7.10 -18.28 4.00
C VAL A 341 8.61 -18.52 3.88
N VAL A 342 9.21 -19.15 4.87
CA VAL A 342 10.64 -19.42 4.92
C VAL A 342 10.89 -20.87 4.54
N VAL A 343 11.74 -21.10 3.54
CA VAL A 343 12.18 -22.44 3.14
C VAL A 343 13.36 -22.84 4.00
N GLU A 344 13.16 -23.72 4.97
CA GLU A 344 14.20 -24.17 5.89
C GLU A 344 15.04 -25.32 5.31
N SER A 345 14.37 -26.30 4.71
CA SER A 345 15.02 -27.46 4.12
C SER A 345 14.27 -27.95 2.87
N LYS A 346 14.72 -29.07 2.32
CA LYS A 346 14.04 -29.73 1.20
C LYS A 346 12.65 -30.23 1.59
N ASP A 347 12.46 -30.57 2.84
CA ASP A 347 11.28 -31.28 3.33
C ASP A 347 10.43 -30.39 4.26
N LYS A 348 10.87 -29.15 4.56
CA LYS A 348 10.22 -28.30 5.57
C LYS A 348 10.20 -26.83 5.21
N ILE A 349 9.04 -26.23 5.42
CA ILE A 349 8.85 -24.78 5.36
C ILE A 349 8.29 -24.27 6.69
N LYS A 350 8.61 -23.01 7.01
CA LYS A 350 7.99 -22.26 8.09
C LYS A 350 7.07 -21.21 7.46
N VAL A 351 5.83 -21.22 7.85
CA VAL A 351 4.80 -20.28 7.42
C VAL A 351 4.56 -19.26 8.52
N ILE A 352 4.79 -17.99 8.25
CA ILE A 352 4.57 -16.88 9.18
C ILE A 352 3.29 -16.17 8.76
N PHE A 353 2.31 -16.18 9.63
CA PHE A 353 1.02 -15.53 9.41
C PHE A 353 1.09 -14.04 9.71
N THR A 354 0.17 -13.28 9.15
CA THR A 354 -0.01 -11.88 9.54
C THR A 354 -0.31 -11.80 11.03
N GLY A 355 0.51 -11.05 11.78
CA GLY A 355 0.45 -11.02 13.24
C GLY A 355 1.55 -11.84 13.94
N GLY A 356 2.45 -12.46 13.17
CA GLY A 356 3.67 -13.09 13.71
C GLY A 356 3.51 -14.54 14.20
N TYR A 357 2.30 -15.14 14.07
CA TYR A 357 2.15 -16.57 14.38
C TYR A 357 2.90 -17.41 13.36
N GLU A 358 3.68 -18.39 13.85
CA GLU A 358 4.51 -19.27 13.03
C GLU A 358 4.00 -20.71 13.06
N ALA A 359 3.97 -21.34 11.90
CA ALA A 359 3.65 -22.76 11.75
C ALA A 359 4.71 -23.46 10.88
N GLU A 360 5.14 -24.62 11.30
CA GLU A 360 6.01 -25.48 10.52
C GLU A 360 5.17 -26.48 9.72
N GLN A 361 5.54 -26.67 8.44
CA GLN A 361 4.85 -27.59 7.56
C GLN A 361 5.82 -28.39 6.71
N GLU A 362 5.57 -29.68 6.59
CA GLU A 362 6.33 -30.58 5.72
C GLU A 362 5.95 -30.38 4.25
N LEU A 363 6.93 -30.49 3.36
CA LEU A 363 6.79 -30.52 1.90
C LEU A 363 6.68 -32.00 1.47
N LEU A 364 5.45 -32.50 1.39
CA LEU A 364 5.14 -33.88 0.98
C LEU A 364 4.86 -33.98 -0.52
#